data_36c64e29d1fd68f6e6f356bfc883bfc8
#
_entry.id   36c64e29d1fd68f6e6f356bfc883bfc8
#
_cell.length_a   1.000
_cell.length_b   1.000
_cell.length_c   1.000
_cell.angle_alpha   90.00
_cell.angle_beta   90.00
_cell.angle_gamma   90.00
#
_symmetry.space_group_name_H-M   'P 1'
#
loop_
_entity.id
_entity.type
_entity.pdbx_description
1 polymer ?
#
loop_
_entity_poly.entity_id
_entity_poly.type
_entity_poly.pdbx_seq_one_letter_code
_entity_poly.pdbx_strand_id
1 'polypeptide(L)'
;MGGAGAGEGGAGAGAGDQQSDRCKASFVSRRRAALERFINRVALHPVLRLDPDFVDFLECEGELPRASSTAAISSASVFKMISRVGETVNKMTYKMEEGDTWYEEKTQHVEQMEAQLKKLHSIVEAVVGCRRELAVATGQFAGCAAVLGAGEEAGQLARQLSQLSSCEERVEGSLQQLADADYAHLLELIRDYLALVTAVKVLQHTGPRTRV
;
A
#
# COMPACT_ATOMS: atom_id res chain seq x y z
N MET A 1 -10.53 -15.25 61.89
CA MET A 1 -9.82 -16.28 61.12
C MET A 1 -10.56 -16.49 59.80
N GLY A 2 -9.88 -16.43 58.64
CA GLY A 2 -10.38 -16.84 57.36
C GLY A 2 -10.46 -15.67 56.35
N GLY A 3 -9.33 -15.36 55.70
CA GLY A 3 -9.26 -14.45 54.61
C GLY A 3 -9.81 -15.08 53.33
N ALA A 4 -10.56 -14.30 52.56
CA ALA A 4 -10.95 -14.62 51.20
C ALA A 4 -10.16 -13.73 50.24
N GLY A 5 -9.22 -14.34 49.50
CA GLY A 5 -8.52 -13.70 48.40
C GLY A 5 -9.43 -13.63 47.18
N ALA A 6 -9.71 -12.43 46.72
CA ALA A 6 -10.33 -12.19 45.43
C ALA A 6 -9.25 -12.22 44.36
N GLY A 7 -9.36 -13.15 43.42
CA GLY A 7 -8.54 -13.21 42.22
C GLY A 7 -9.05 -12.23 41.19
N GLU A 8 -8.35 -11.13 40.95
CA GLU A 8 -8.44 -10.33 39.73
C GLU A 8 -7.46 -10.91 38.71
N GLY A 9 -7.93 -11.34 37.57
CA GLY A 9 -7.08 -11.80 36.51
C GLY A 9 -7.87 -12.19 35.26
N GLY A 10 -7.80 -11.38 34.21
CA GLY A 10 -8.14 -11.91 32.90
C GLY A 10 -8.99 -11.07 31.96
N ALA A 11 -8.61 -9.83 31.70
CA ALA A 11 -9.27 -9.05 30.62
C ALA A 11 -8.30 -8.38 29.65
N GLY A 12 -7.02 -8.75 29.62
CA GLY A 12 -6.00 -8.06 28.81
C GLY A 12 -5.49 -8.79 27.55
N ALA A 13 -5.75 -10.08 27.37
CA ALA A 13 -5.10 -10.89 26.35
C ALA A 13 -5.80 -10.87 24.97
N GLY A 14 -7.07 -10.54 24.89
CA GLY A 14 -7.84 -10.68 23.65
C GLY A 14 -7.68 -9.56 22.63
N ALA A 15 -7.33 -8.35 23.05
CA ALA A 15 -7.27 -7.18 22.18
C ALA A 15 -5.98 -7.15 21.30
N GLY A 16 -4.87 -7.63 21.83
CA GLY A 16 -3.59 -7.67 21.11
C GLY A 16 -3.59 -8.68 19.96
N ASP A 17 -4.18 -9.84 20.14
CA ASP A 17 -4.24 -10.88 19.12
C ASP A 17 -5.15 -10.47 17.96
N GLN A 18 -6.30 -9.88 18.25
CA GLN A 18 -7.23 -9.39 17.21
C GLN A 18 -6.61 -8.28 16.36
N GLN A 19 -5.83 -7.39 16.94
CA GLN A 19 -5.12 -6.34 16.21
C GLN A 19 -4.02 -6.92 15.33
N SER A 20 -3.26 -7.89 15.82
CA SER A 20 -2.22 -8.60 15.04
C SER A 20 -2.81 -9.31 13.83
N ASP A 21 -3.93 -9.99 13.99
CA ASP A 21 -4.59 -10.73 12.91
C ASP A 21 -5.22 -9.81 11.86
N ARG A 22 -5.80 -8.68 12.27
CA ARG A 22 -6.26 -7.64 11.34
C ARG A 22 -5.12 -7.05 10.52
N CYS A 23 -3.96 -6.78 11.13
CA CYS A 23 -2.77 -6.30 10.44
C CYS A 23 -2.26 -7.32 9.42
N LYS A 24 -2.22 -8.61 9.77
CA LYS A 24 -1.82 -9.70 8.87
C LYS A 24 -2.80 -9.85 7.70
N ALA A 25 -4.11 -9.86 7.96
CA ALA A 25 -5.14 -9.94 6.93
C ALA A 25 -5.06 -8.76 5.96
N SER A 26 -4.86 -7.54 6.47
CA SER A 26 -4.66 -6.33 5.65
C SER A 26 -3.39 -6.42 4.81
N PHE A 27 -2.28 -6.94 5.35
CA PHE A 27 -1.05 -7.15 4.60
C PHE A 27 -1.23 -8.15 3.45
N VAL A 28 -1.86 -9.30 3.73
CA VAL A 28 -2.12 -10.34 2.73
C VAL A 28 -3.02 -9.83 1.61
N SER A 29 -4.10 -9.11 1.95
CA SER A 29 -5.02 -8.53 0.97
C SER A 29 -4.32 -7.52 0.05
N ARG A 30 -3.47 -6.65 0.60
CA ARG A 30 -2.67 -5.70 -0.17
C ARG A 30 -1.68 -6.40 -1.09
N ARG A 31 -1.00 -7.43 -0.60
CA ARG A 31 -0.06 -8.21 -1.37
C ARG A 31 -0.74 -8.93 -2.53
N ARG A 32 -1.91 -9.54 -2.27
CA ARG A 32 -2.74 -10.17 -3.30
C ARG A 32 -3.10 -9.19 -4.42
N ALA A 33 -3.63 -8.01 -4.07
CA ALA A 33 -4.01 -7.00 -5.04
C ALA A 33 -2.80 -6.50 -5.88
N ALA A 34 -1.62 -6.35 -5.26
CA ALA A 34 -0.41 -5.97 -5.99
C ALA A 34 0.04 -7.07 -6.98
N LEU A 35 -0.02 -8.33 -6.58
CA LEU A 35 0.30 -9.47 -7.45
C LEU A 35 -0.70 -9.61 -8.60
N GLU A 36 -1.99 -9.41 -8.33
CA GLU A 36 -3.04 -9.41 -9.35
C GLU A 36 -2.78 -8.32 -10.42
N ARG A 37 -2.44 -7.09 -10.00
CA ARG A 37 -2.07 -6.03 -10.95
C ARG A 37 -0.84 -6.38 -11.76
N PHE A 38 0.17 -7.00 -11.14
CA PHE A 38 1.37 -7.46 -11.82
C PHE A 38 1.05 -8.51 -12.90
N ILE A 39 0.30 -9.56 -12.53
CA ILE A 39 -0.08 -10.65 -13.46
C ILE A 39 -0.91 -10.08 -14.63
N ASN A 40 -1.88 -9.22 -14.36
CA ASN A 40 -2.68 -8.60 -15.41
C ASN A 40 -1.83 -7.75 -16.36
N ARG A 41 -0.81 -7.07 -15.87
CA ARG A 41 0.14 -6.31 -16.70
C ARG A 41 0.97 -7.23 -17.60
N VAL A 42 1.46 -8.35 -17.07
CA VAL A 42 2.19 -9.35 -17.84
C VAL A 42 1.28 -9.96 -18.91
N ALA A 43 0.04 -10.31 -18.56
CA ALA A 43 -0.95 -10.88 -19.48
C ALA A 43 -1.32 -9.93 -20.65
N LEU A 44 -1.27 -8.62 -20.41
CA LEU A 44 -1.52 -7.61 -21.45
C LEU A 44 -0.29 -7.36 -22.34
N HIS A 45 0.90 -7.80 -21.94
CA HIS A 45 2.11 -7.57 -22.70
C HIS A 45 2.22 -8.55 -23.88
N PRO A 46 2.40 -8.09 -25.14
CA PRO A 46 2.30 -8.95 -26.33
C PRO A 46 3.32 -10.08 -26.39
N VAL A 47 4.49 -9.90 -25.78
CA VAL A 47 5.57 -10.89 -25.75
C VAL A 47 5.49 -11.73 -24.46
N LEU A 48 5.42 -11.09 -23.29
CA LEU A 48 5.49 -11.80 -21.99
C LEU A 48 4.29 -12.73 -21.75
N ARG A 49 3.13 -12.44 -22.33
CA ARG A 49 1.96 -13.33 -22.23
C ARG A 49 2.15 -14.68 -22.90
N LEU A 50 3.13 -14.79 -23.79
CA LEU A 50 3.43 -16.03 -24.53
C LEU A 50 4.64 -16.77 -23.93
N ASP A 51 5.19 -16.26 -22.85
CA ASP A 51 6.30 -16.89 -22.13
C ASP A 51 5.84 -18.23 -21.53
N PRO A 52 6.57 -19.34 -21.79
CA PRO A 52 6.19 -20.64 -21.29
C PRO A 52 6.05 -20.71 -19.76
N ASP A 53 6.97 -20.08 -19.04
CA ASP A 53 6.95 -20.07 -17.57
C ASP A 53 5.71 -19.34 -17.04
N PHE A 54 5.25 -18.31 -17.75
CA PHE A 54 4.03 -17.59 -17.39
C PHE A 54 2.77 -18.41 -17.67
N VAL A 55 2.73 -19.11 -18.79
CA VAL A 55 1.61 -20.00 -19.15
C VAL A 55 1.54 -21.17 -18.16
N ASP A 56 2.66 -21.84 -17.90
CA ASP A 56 2.74 -22.95 -16.93
C ASP A 56 2.32 -22.50 -15.52
N PHE A 57 2.69 -21.27 -15.11
CA PHE A 57 2.23 -20.71 -13.84
C PHE A 57 0.71 -20.54 -13.79
N LEU A 58 0.07 -20.09 -14.88
CA LEU A 58 -1.38 -19.86 -14.92
C LEU A 58 -2.19 -21.18 -15.02
N GLU A 59 -1.62 -22.20 -15.65
CA GLU A 59 -2.26 -23.51 -15.85
C GLU A 59 -1.99 -24.50 -14.71
N CYS A 60 -1.13 -24.13 -13.76
CA CYS A 60 -0.77 -25.00 -12.63
C CYS A 60 -1.98 -25.21 -11.71
N GLU A 61 -2.56 -26.41 -11.72
CA GLU A 61 -3.66 -26.80 -10.82
C GLU A 61 -3.18 -27.27 -9.43
N GLY A 62 -1.88 -27.46 -9.24
CA GLY A 62 -1.27 -27.96 -8.01
C GLY A 62 -0.69 -26.84 -7.11
N GLU A 63 -0.06 -27.27 -6.01
CA GLU A 63 0.75 -26.33 -5.20
C GLU A 63 1.97 -25.88 -6.02
N LEU A 64 2.14 -24.55 -6.11
CA LEU A 64 3.32 -23.96 -6.72
C LEU A 64 4.59 -24.36 -5.96
N PRO A 65 5.70 -24.64 -6.66
CA PRO A 65 6.96 -25.01 -6.01
C PRO A 65 7.39 -23.91 -5.04
N ARG A 66 7.64 -24.29 -3.78
CA ARG A 66 8.12 -23.34 -2.76
C ARG A 66 9.55 -22.96 -3.10
N ALA A 67 9.81 -21.67 -3.21
CA ALA A 67 11.19 -21.20 -3.39
C ALA A 67 12.04 -21.68 -2.23
N SER A 68 13.07 -22.48 -2.53
CA SER A 68 14.02 -23.01 -1.56
C SER A 68 14.90 -21.94 -0.91
N SER A 69 14.85 -20.70 -1.40
CA SER A 69 15.63 -19.56 -0.91
C SER A 69 14.85 -18.25 -1.08
N THR A 70 13.91 -17.96 -0.19
CA THR A 70 13.25 -16.65 -0.11
C THR A 70 14.12 -15.57 0.55
N ALA A 71 15.30 -15.91 1.06
CA ALA A 71 16.21 -14.96 1.70
C ALA A 71 16.89 -13.99 0.70
N ALA A 72 16.92 -14.32 -0.60
CA ALA A 72 17.65 -13.53 -1.60
C ALA A 72 16.79 -12.49 -2.33
N ILE A 73 15.47 -12.55 -2.24
CA ILE A 73 14.57 -11.67 -3.00
C ILE A 73 13.57 -10.97 -2.06
N SER A 74 14.08 -10.29 -1.04
CA SER A 74 13.27 -9.28 -0.36
C SER A 74 13.24 -8.03 -1.24
N SER A 75 12.07 -7.34 -1.30
CA SER A 75 11.95 -6.06 -2.02
C SER A 75 13.04 -5.07 -1.59
N ALA A 76 13.51 -5.14 -0.35
CA ALA A 76 14.63 -4.35 0.16
C ALA A 76 15.98 -4.75 -0.47
N SER A 77 16.22 -6.03 -0.82
CA SER A 77 17.46 -6.46 -1.47
C SER A 77 17.46 -6.12 -2.96
N VAL A 78 16.30 -6.18 -3.63
CA VAL A 78 16.15 -5.70 -5.02
C VAL A 78 16.33 -4.19 -5.07
N PHE A 79 15.74 -3.44 -4.14
CA PHE A 79 15.94 -1.99 -4.04
C PHE A 79 17.40 -1.62 -3.73
N LYS A 80 18.08 -2.37 -2.84
CA LYS A 80 19.53 -2.18 -2.57
C LYS A 80 20.40 -2.56 -3.77
N MET A 81 19.99 -3.56 -4.56
CA MET A 81 20.71 -3.94 -5.77
C MET A 81 20.57 -2.87 -6.86
N ILE A 82 19.36 -2.32 -7.04
CA ILE A 82 19.09 -1.23 -7.98
C ILE A 82 19.80 0.07 -7.54
N SER A 83 19.79 0.41 -6.24
CA SER A 83 20.50 1.60 -5.74
C SER A 83 22.03 1.44 -5.82
N ARG A 84 22.60 0.25 -5.58
CA ARG A 84 24.04 -0.01 -5.78
C ARG A 84 24.46 0.08 -7.24
N VAL A 85 23.62 -0.39 -8.17
CA VAL A 85 23.88 -0.21 -9.62
C VAL A 85 23.83 1.28 -9.98
N GLY A 86 22.89 2.05 -9.43
CA GLY A 86 22.81 3.49 -9.61
C GLY A 86 24.04 4.25 -9.10
N GLU A 87 24.60 3.85 -7.95
CA GLU A 87 25.82 4.48 -7.39
C GLU A 87 27.09 4.12 -8.18
N THR A 88 27.17 2.89 -8.71
CA THR A 88 28.35 2.46 -9.50
C THR A 88 28.35 3.10 -10.89
N VAL A 89 27.17 3.31 -11.47
CA VAL A 89 27.02 3.97 -12.79
C VAL A 89 27.35 5.45 -12.71
N ASN A 90 27.10 6.12 -11.57
CA ASN A 90 27.42 7.52 -11.39
C ASN A 90 28.94 7.81 -11.36
N LYS A 91 29.80 6.79 -11.24
CA LYS A 91 31.26 6.89 -11.29
C LYS A 91 31.86 6.69 -12.69
N MET A 92 31.08 6.20 -13.64
CA MET A 92 31.49 6.03 -15.03
C MET A 92 30.82 7.08 -15.95
N THR A 93 30.97 8.35 -15.60
CA THR A 93 30.60 9.43 -16.53
C THR A 93 31.62 9.51 -17.65
N TYR A 94 31.46 8.67 -18.66
CA TYR A 94 32.04 8.95 -19.96
C TYR A 94 31.31 10.19 -20.52
N LYS A 95 32.03 11.28 -20.62
CA LYS A 95 31.63 12.52 -21.26
C LYS A 95 31.45 12.22 -22.75
N MET A 96 30.21 11.90 -23.16
CA MET A 96 29.85 11.80 -24.57
C MET A 96 29.58 13.22 -25.06
N GLU A 97 30.45 13.75 -25.90
CA GLU A 97 30.22 14.93 -26.73
C GLU A 97 29.23 14.53 -27.83
N GLU A 98 28.23 15.35 -28.04
CA GLU A 98 27.07 15.24 -28.95
C GLU A 98 25.89 14.50 -28.31
N GLY A 99 25.12 15.23 -27.48
CA GLY A 99 23.84 14.79 -26.95
C GLY A 99 22.79 14.75 -28.07
N ASP A 100 22.16 13.60 -28.26
CA ASP A 100 20.90 13.52 -28.99
C ASP A 100 19.87 14.36 -28.19
N THR A 101 19.51 15.53 -28.74
CA THR A 101 18.58 16.47 -28.09
C THR A 101 17.24 15.82 -27.75
N TRP A 102 16.77 14.91 -28.61
CA TRP A 102 15.56 14.14 -28.35
C TRP A 102 15.71 13.25 -27.10
N TYR A 103 16.86 12.59 -26.96
CA TYR A 103 17.12 11.73 -25.81
C TYR A 103 17.21 12.54 -24.52
N GLU A 104 17.87 13.69 -24.54
CA GLU A 104 17.96 14.60 -23.39
C GLU A 104 16.57 15.12 -22.99
N GLU A 105 15.75 15.56 -23.94
CA GLU A 105 14.38 16.00 -23.69
C GLU A 105 13.52 14.88 -23.08
N LYS A 106 13.64 13.64 -23.58
CA LYS A 106 12.91 12.49 -23.03
C LYS A 106 13.38 12.11 -21.65
N THR A 107 14.68 12.17 -21.39
CA THR A 107 15.25 11.92 -20.06
C THR A 107 14.74 12.96 -19.07
N GLN A 108 14.79 14.24 -19.43
CA GLN A 108 14.27 15.32 -18.59
C GLN A 108 12.76 15.17 -18.33
N HIS A 109 11.99 14.76 -19.34
CA HIS A 109 10.56 14.51 -19.19
C HIS A 109 10.28 13.37 -18.19
N VAL A 110 11.03 12.27 -18.28
CA VAL A 110 10.91 11.14 -17.33
C VAL A 110 11.26 11.56 -15.91
N GLU A 111 12.29 12.39 -15.73
CA GLU A 111 12.66 12.92 -14.41
C GLU A 111 11.59 13.84 -13.81
N GLN A 112 11.02 14.71 -14.63
CA GLN A 112 9.91 15.58 -14.21
C GLN A 112 8.67 14.74 -13.83
N MET A 113 8.34 13.72 -14.63
CA MET A 113 7.24 12.81 -14.34
C MET A 113 7.46 12.07 -13.02
N GLU A 114 8.67 11.55 -12.76
CA GLU A 114 9.00 10.90 -11.50
C GLU A 114 8.81 11.85 -10.30
N ALA A 115 9.29 13.08 -10.41
CA ALA A 115 9.15 14.07 -9.35
C ALA A 115 7.68 14.41 -9.07
N GLN A 116 6.88 14.57 -10.11
CA GLN A 116 5.44 14.85 -9.98
C GLN A 116 4.69 13.66 -9.37
N LEU A 117 4.99 12.42 -9.79
CA LEU A 117 4.38 11.22 -9.23
C LEU A 117 4.77 11.01 -7.76
N LYS A 118 6.02 11.27 -7.37
CA LYS A 118 6.45 11.24 -5.96
C LYS A 118 5.68 12.25 -5.11
N LYS A 119 5.51 13.47 -5.61
CA LYS A 119 4.73 14.50 -4.93
C LYS A 119 3.26 14.09 -4.81
N LEU A 120 2.67 13.56 -5.88
CA LEU A 120 1.30 13.07 -5.88
C LEU A 120 1.11 11.92 -4.89
N HIS A 121 2.04 10.94 -4.87
CA HIS A 121 2.03 9.83 -3.92
C HIS A 121 1.99 10.35 -2.47
N SER A 122 2.89 11.26 -2.12
CA SER A 122 2.96 11.83 -0.76
C SER A 122 1.67 12.56 -0.37
N ILE A 123 1.07 13.32 -1.29
CA ILE A 123 -0.18 14.03 -1.04
C ILE A 123 -1.34 13.05 -0.83
N VAL A 124 -1.46 12.03 -1.68
CA VAL A 124 -2.52 11.02 -1.56
C VAL A 124 -2.36 10.21 -0.28
N GLU A 125 -1.13 9.86 0.10
CA GLU A 125 -0.83 9.19 1.37
C GLU A 125 -1.28 10.03 2.57
N ALA A 126 -1.03 11.34 2.55
CA ALA A 126 -1.50 12.26 3.58
C ALA A 126 -3.04 12.34 3.61
N VAL A 127 -3.72 12.39 2.47
CA VAL A 127 -5.18 12.39 2.39
C VAL A 127 -5.77 11.12 2.99
N VAL A 128 -5.21 9.96 2.67
CA VAL A 128 -5.63 8.67 3.26
C VAL A 128 -5.43 8.67 4.77
N GLY A 129 -4.31 9.20 5.25
CA GLY A 129 -4.03 9.37 6.68
C GLY A 129 -5.10 10.24 7.38
N CYS A 130 -5.34 11.43 6.86
CA CYS A 130 -6.35 12.35 7.42
C CYS A 130 -7.77 11.75 7.44
N ARG A 131 -8.16 10.98 6.41
CA ARG A 131 -9.45 10.30 6.38
C ARG A 131 -9.58 9.24 7.46
N ARG A 132 -8.50 8.48 7.74
CA ARG A 132 -8.48 7.51 8.83
C ARG A 132 -8.56 8.16 10.19
N GLU A 133 -7.85 9.26 10.39
CA GLU A 133 -7.93 10.05 11.61
C GLU A 133 -9.33 10.61 11.83
N LEU A 134 -9.95 11.12 10.76
CA LEU A 134 -11.33 11.61 10.82
C LEU A 134 -12.30 10.48 11.16
N ALA A 135 -12.14 9.28 10.57
CA ALA A 135 -12.97 8.12 10.91
C ALA A 135 -12.86 7.78 12.41
N VAL A 136 -11.65 7.72 12.95
CA VAL A 136 -11.42 7.45 14.38
C VAL A 136 -12.08 8.52 15.26
N ALA A 137 -11.94 9.80 14.93
CA ALA A 137 -12.55 10.90 15.68
C ALA A 137 -14.09 10.83 15.64
N THR A 138 -14.66 10.48 14.49
CA THR A 138 -16.11 10.30 14.30
C THR A 138 -16.62 9.13 15.17
N GLY A 139 -15.91 8.00 15.20
CA GLY A 139 -16.25 6.86 16.06
C GLY A 139 -16.17 7.20 17.54
N GLN A 140 -15.17 7.96 17.97
CA GLN A 140 -15.08 8.45 19.35
C GLN A 140 -16.25 9.37 19.70
N PHE A 141 -16.65 10.26 18.81
CA PHE A 141 -17.81 11.11 18.98
C PHE A 141 -19.10 10.29 19.09
N ALA A 142 -19.29 9.30 18.22
CA ALA A 142 -20.41 8.37 18.27
C ALA A 142 -20.48 7.63 19.63
N GLY A 143 -19.34 7.13 20.10
CA GLY A 143 -19.24 6.48 21.42
C GLY A 143 -19.63 7.42 22.58
N CYS A 144 -19.17 8.67 22.57
CA CYS A 144 -19.56 9.66 23.57
C CYS A 144 -21.08 9.94 23.55
N ALA A 145 -21.68 10.07 22.34
CA ALA A 145 -23.11 10.27 22.20
C ALA A 145 -23.93 9.07 22.75
N ALA A 146 -23.45 7.84 22.51
CA ALA A 146 -24.05 6.63 23.06
C ALA A 146 -24.03 6.60 24.60
N VAL A 147 -22.87 6.92 25.18
CA VAL A 147 -22.73 6.96 26.65
C VAL A 147 -23.63 8.01 27.29
N LEU A 148 -23.69 9.20 26.71
CA LEU A 148 -24.60 10.27 27.14
C LEU A 148 -26.05 9.84 27.02
N GLY A 149 -26.45 9.20 25.93
CA GLY A 149 -27.81 8.71 25.72
C GLY A 149 -28.21 7.61 26.70
N ALA A 150 -27.26 6.76 27.10
CA ALA A 150 -27.50 5.70 28.08
C ALA A 150 -27.68 6.23 29.51
N GLY A 151 -27.07 7.38 29.82
CA GLY A 151 -27.18 8.03 31.14
C GLY A 151 -28.35 9.02 31.26
N GLU A 152 -29.09 9.29 30.18
CA GLU A 152 -30.15 10.31 30.15
C GLU A 152 -31.50 9.73 30.60
N GLU A 153 -32.12 10.34 31.58
CA GLU A 153 -33.44 9.95 32.09
C GLU A 153 -34.61 10.42 31.19
N ALA A 154 -34.42 11.52 30.47
CA ALA A 154 -35.41 12.03 29.52
C ALA A 154 -35.47 11.15 28.28
N GLY A 155 -36.44 10.25 28.18
CA GLY A 155 -36.54 9.24 27.13
C GLY A 155 -36.58 9.77 25.67
N GLN A 156 -36.93 11.04 25.47
CA GLN A 156 -36.85 11.67 24.14
C GLN A 156 -35.39 12.04 23.79
N LEU A 157 -34.67 12.66 24.72
CA LEU A 157 -33.27 13.04 24.51
C LEU A 157 -32.38 11.79 24.40
N ALA A 158 -32.58 10.78 25.23
CA ALA A 158 -31.89 9.49 25.15
C ALA A 158 -32.02 8.87 23.72
N ARG A 159 -33.24 8.89 23.16
CA ARG A 159 -33.46 8.38 21.79
C ARG A 159 -32.75 9.19 20.73
N GLN A 160 -32.74 10.52 20.83
CA GLN A 160 -32.05 11.38 19.87
C GLN A 160 -30.52 11.16 19.91
N LEU A 161 -29.93 11.05 21.09
CA LEU A 161 -28.51 10.76 21.27
C LEU A 161 -28.14 9.37 20.75
N SER A 162 -28.98 8.35 20.94
CA SER A 162 -28.79 7.03 20.37
C SER A 162 -28.87 7.03 18.84
N GLN A 163 -29.81 7.79 18.25
CA GLN A 163 -29.89 7.93 16.80
C GLN A 163 -28.68 8.68 16.22
N LEU A 164 -28.21 9.73 16.90
CA LEU A 164 -27.00 10.44 16.54
C LEU A 164 -25.78 9.49 16.54
N SER A 165 -25.59 8.74 17.62
CA SER A 165 -24.52 7.73 17.72
C SER A 165 -24.55 6.75 16.54
N SER A 166 -25.71 6.15 16.26
CA SER A 166 -25.84 5.19 15.14
C SER A 166 -25.61 5.83 13.77
N CYS A 167 -25.93 7.11 13.60
CA CYS A 167 -25.62 7.85 12.38
C CYS A 167 -24.11 8.03 12.21
N GLU A 168 -23.43 8.48 13.26
CA GLU A 168 -21.99 8.74 13.25
C GLU A 168 -21.17 7.45 13.10
N GLU A 169 -21.59 6.31 13.68
CA GLU A 169 -20.99 5.01 13.43
C GLU A 169 -21.02 4.61 11.94
N ARG A 170 -22.13 4.93 11.25
CA ARG A 170 -22.24 4.70 9.80
C ARG A 170 -21.31 5.62 9.01
N VAL A 171 -21.16 6.88 9.44
CA VAL A 171 -20.23 7.84 8.85
C VAL A 171 -18.79 7.37 9.03
N GLU A 172 -18.42 6.95 10.24
CA GLU A 172 -17.11 6.32 10.52
C GLU A 172 -16.82 5.17 9.57
N GLY A 173 -17.74 4.21 9.44
CA GLY A 173 -17.60 3.06 8.56
C GLY A 173 -17.41 3.47 7.09
N SER A 174 -18.14 4.50 6.63
CA SER A 174 -18.02 5.02 5.27
C SER A 174 -16.67 5.70 5.03
N LEU A 175 -16.18 6.48 5.98
CA LEU A 175 -14.87 7.15 5.92
C LEU A 175 -13.74 6.13 5.90
N GLN A 176 -13.83 5.06 6.70
CA GLN A 176 -12.86 3.98 6.72
C GLN A 176 -12.82 3.24 5.38
N GLN A 177 -13.98 2.89 4.82
CA GLN A 177 -14.09 2.24 3.51
C GLN A 177 -13.51 3.10 2.40
N LEU A 178 -13.79 4.41 2.43
CA LEU A 178 -13.24 5.36 1.47
C LEU A 178 -11.71 5.44 1.56
N ALA A 179 -11.16 5.54 2.77
CA ALA A 179 -9.71 5.56 2.98
C ALA A 179 -9.03 4.28 2.49
N ASP A 180 -9.66 3.13 2.71
CA ASP A 180 -9.11 1.84 2.25
C ASP A 180 -9.23 1.68 0.72
N ALA A 181 -10.29 2.19 0.10
CA ALA A 181 -10.44 2.23 -1.35
C ALA A 181 -9.39 3.15 -2.00
N ASP A 182 -9.17 4.34 -1.46
CA ASP A 182 -8.13 5.26 -1.97
C ASP A 182 -6.73 4.67 -1.82
N TYR A 183 -6.46 4.01 -0.70
CA TYR A 183 -5.20 3.29 -0.52
C TYR A 183 -5.01 2.21 -1.59
N ALA A 184 -6.01 1.34 -1.76
CA ALA A 184 -5.91 0.17 -2.64
C ALA A 184 -5.90 0.52 -4.13
N HIS A 185 -6.71 1.50 -4.55
CA HIS A 185 -6.92 1.79 -5.97
C HIS A 185 -6.12 3.00 -6.47
N LEU A 186 -5.89 4.00 -5.62
CA LEU A 186 -5.18 5.21 -6.05
C LEU A 186 -3.72 5.19 -5.62
N LEU A 187 -3.44 5.03 -4.32
CA LEU A 187 -2.07 5.10 -3.80
C LEU A 187 -1.19 3.97 -4.36
N GLU A 188 -1.70 2.75 -4.37
CA GLU A 188 -0.97 1.60 -4.90
C GLU A 188 -0.76 1.69 -6.41
N LEU A 189 -1.71 2.27 -7.16
CA LEU A 189 -1.56 2.51 -8.59
C LEU A 189 -0.44 3.52 -8.88
N ILE A 190 -0.39 4.63 -8.13
CA ILE A 190 0.68 5.63 -8.26
C ILE A 190 2.03 4.99 -7.95
N ARG A 191 2.11 4.12 -6.94
CA ARG A 191 3.32 3.37 -6.59
C ARG A 191 3.78 2.46 -7.74
N ASP A 192 2.86 1.78 -8.40
CA ASP A 192 3.16 0.93 -9.56
C ASP A 192 3.73 1.77 -10.72
N TYR A 193 3.16 2.95 -10.99
CA TYR A 193 3.71 3.86 -12.01
C TYR A 193 5.08 4.41 -11.63
N LEU A 194 5.31 4.74 -10.37
CA LEU A 194 6.64 5.14 -9.89
C LEU A 194 7.68 4.04 -10.13
N ALA A 195 7.34 2.79 -9.86
CA ALA A 195 8.22 1.66 -10.12
C ALA A 195 8.54 1.51 -11.62
N LEU A 196 7.55 1.71 -12.50
CA LEU A 196 7.76 1.68 -13.96
C LEU A 196 8.67 2.82 -14.43
N VAL A 197 8.44 4.04 -13.98
CA VAL A 197 9.28 5.21 -14.33
C VAL A 197 10.72 5.00 -13.83
N THR A 198 10.89 4.46 -12.63
CA THR A 198 12.22 4.11 -12.10
C THR A 198 12.90 3.05 -12.96
N ALA A 199 12.18 2.02 -13.42
CA ALA A 199 12.72 1.00 -14.32
C ALA A 199 13.16 1.60 -15.66
N VAL A 200 12.38 2.53 -16.23
CA VAL A 200 12.76 3.25 -17.46
C VAL A 200 14.06 4.03 -17.26
N LYS A 201 14.22 4.74 -16.12
CA LYS A 201 15.44 5.46 -15.80
C LYS A 201 16.65 4.53 -15.72
N VAL A 202 16.51 3.38 -15.07
CA VAL A 202 17.58 2.37 -15.00
C VAL A 202 17.98 1.92 -16.41
N LEU A 203 17.02 1.62 -17.27
CA LEU A 203 17.29 1.23 -18.67
C LEU A 203 17.96 2.34 -19.49
N GLN A 204 17.58 3.60 -19.27
CA GLN A 204 18.24 4.74 -19.92
C GLN A 204 19.72 4.87 -19.54
N HIS A 205 20.08 4.50 -18.30
CA HIS A 205 21.46 4.59 -17.82
C HIS A 205 22.29 3.33 -18.12
N THR A 206 21.67 2.15 -18.24
CA THR A 206 22.35 0.86 -18.40
C THR A 206 22.26 0.28 -19.80
N GLY A 207 21.32 0.75 -20.63
CA GLY A 207 21.10 0.26 -21.99
C GLY A 207 22.34 0.49 -22.88
N PRO A 208 22.70 -0.47 -23.76
CA PRO A 208 23.72 -0.22 -24.76
C PRO A 208 23.24 0.93 -25.65
N ARG A 209 24.01 2.01 -25.70
CA ARG A 209 23.78 3.14 -26.61
C ARG A 209 24.19 2.71 -28.02
N THR A 210 23.43 1.76 -28.59
CA THR A 210 23.59 1.38 -30.00
C THR A 210 22.95 2.46 -30.84
N ARG A 211 23.80 3.15 -31.61
CA ARG A 211 23.37 3.98 -32.75
C ARG A 211 22.61 3.06 -33.70
N VAL A 212 21.37 3.39 -34.01
CA VAL A 212 20.70 2.97 -35.25
C VAL A 212 20.96 4.00 -36.30
#